data_3467c96530f005d65844c1ed63e75b65
#
_entry.id   3467c96530f005d65844c1ed63e75b65
#
_cell.length_a   1.000
_cell.length_b   1.000
_cell.length_c   1.000
_cell.angle_alpha   90.00
_cell.angle_beta   90.00
_cell.angle_gamma   90.00
#
_symmetry.space_group_name_H-M   'P 1'
#
loop_
_entity.id
_entity.type
_entity.pdbx_description
1 polymer ?
#
loop_
_entity_poly.entity_id
_entity_poly.type
_entity_poly.pdbx_seq_one_letter_code
_entity_poly.pdbx_strand_id
1 'polypeptide(L)'
;MYKLRKVDKMNRRNFLVGAAGAALSTTMTDRTLGMGIEFHKVGAFELRKYSLKNMAQAEMLHNYLKDAFIPVAKKLGCGPIGVFEQVNHTEIQVVHVLIPHRSVATAFELNQKLSQSKEHLEKGEAFWKATPANAPYDRYESSLMSPFHGMDHLETPDVKSQRIFELRTYESHNDRAGFKKVDMFNIGEIDLFRKAGLNPVFFGQTIIGSHLPNLTYMLTYPDMAAHDAAWKKFIADPEWKKLS
;
A
#
# COMPACT_ATOMS: atom_id res chain seq x y z
N MET A 1 -2.10 9.99 -11.51
CA MET A 1 -3.18 9.43 -10.67
C MET A 1 -3.49 8.04 -11.17
N TYR A 2 -3.34 7.04 -10.33
CA TYR A 2 -3.62 5.65 -10.67
C TYR A 2 -4.88 5.18 -9.94
N LYS A 3 -5.84 4.63 -10.68
CA LYS A 3 -6.98 3.91 -10.11
C LYS A 3 -6.61 2.44 -10.05
N LEU A 4 -6.67 1.85 -8.87
CA LEU A 4 -6.22 0.49 -8.58
C LEU A 4 -7.39 -0.35 -8.07
N ARG A 5 -7.32 -1.66 -8.34
CA ARG A 5 -8.14 -2.67 -7.66
C ARG A 5 -7.25 -3.58 -6.83
N LYS A 6 -7.75 -4.07 -5.72
CA LYS A 6 -7.13 -5.14 -4.98
C LYS A 6 -7.27 -6.45 -5.77
N VAL A 7 -6.22 -7.25 -5.82
CA VAL A 7 -6.22 -8.54 -6.52
C VAL A 7 -7.05 -9.54 -5.74
N ASP A 8 -8.26 -9.85 -6.23
CA ASP A 8 -9.23 -10.72 -5.55
C ASP A 8 -8.90 -12.22 -5.63
N LYS A 9 -8.03 -12.64 -6.54
CA LYS A 9 -7.63 -14.06 -6.69
C LYS A 9 -6.69 -14.58 -5.60
N MET A 10 -6.19 -13.71 -4.74
CA MET A 10 -5.52 -14.10 -3.51
C MET A 10 -6.57 -14.49 -2.50
N ASN A 11 -6.67 -15.79 -2.21
CA ASN A 11 -7.69 -16.44 -1.42
C ASN A 11 -8.00 -15.64 -0.13
N ARG A 12 -9.22 -15.11 0.00
CA ARG A 12 -9.68 -14.20 1.07
C ARG A 12 -9.41 -14.72 2.49
N ARG A 13 -9.35 -16.05 2.66
CA ARG A 13 -9.07 -16.70 3.96
C ARG A 13 -7.65 -16.45 4.47
N ASN A 14 -6.66 -16.26 3.62
CA ASN A 14 -5.26 -16.09 4.04
C ASN A 14 -4.91 -14.65 4.43
N PHE A 15 -5.80 -13.69 4.18
CA PHE A 15 -5.61 -12.30 4.57
C PHE A 15 -6.04 -12.02 6.03
N LEU A 16 -6.94 -12.84 6.58
CA LEU A 16 -7.55 -12.65 7.92
C LEU A 16 -7.12 -13.69 8.97
N VAL A 17 -6.43 -14.77 8.60
CA VAL A 17 -6.05 -15.84 9.55
C VAL A 17 -4.57 -15.71 9.90
N GLY A 18 -4.26 -14.77 10.77
CA GLY A 18 -2.94 -14.58 11.33
C GLY A 18 -2.94 -13.94 12.72
N ALA A 19 -4.09 -13.92 13.39
CA ALA A 19 -4.24 -13.39 14.74
C ALA A 19 -4.75 -14.47 15.71
N ALA A 20 -4.11 -15.65 15.74
CA ALA A 20 -4.31 -16.59 16.83
C ALA A 20 -3.02 -17.41 17.02
N GLY A 21 -2.24 -17.10 18.04
CA GLY A 21 -1.23 -18.00 18.55
C GLY A 21 0.10 -17.33 18.93
N ALA A 22 0.21 -17.05 20.20
CA ALA A 22 1.35 -16.83 21.06
C ALA A 22 1.49 -15.38 21.58
N ALA A 23 0.92 -15.19 22.74
CA ALA A 23 1.14 -14.05 23.63
C ALA A 23 2.60 -13.97 24.05
N LEU A 24 3.19 -12.78 23.83
CA LEU A 24 4.13 -12.18 24.77
C LEU A 24 3.96 -10.67 24.68
N SER A 25 3.52 -10.14 25.79
CA SER A 25 3.17 -8.80 26.14
C SER A 25 4.08 -7.69 25.60
N THR A 26 3.51 -6.85 24.74
CA THR A 26 3.65 -5.40 24.82
C THR A 26 2.33 -4.82 24.32
N THR A 27 1.62 -4.15 25.21
CA THR A 27 0.32 -3.54 25.01
C THR A 27 0.39 -2.45 23.93
N MET A 28 0.05 -2.80 22.69
CA MET A 28 -0.42 -1.85 21.69
C MET A 28 -1.92 -2.05 21.56
N THR A 29 -2.67 -1.08 22.02
CA THR A 29 -4.13 -1.05 21.93
C THR A 29 -4.54 -0.94 20.45
N ASP A 30 -4.96 -2.05 19.86
CA ASP A 30 -5.79 -2.03 18.66
C ASP A 30 -7.12 -1.39 19.01
N ARG A 31 -7.36 -0.21 18.49
CA ARG A 31 -8.68 0.45 18.60
C ARG A 31 -9.51 0.05 17.41
N THR A 32 -10.46 -0.83 17.63
CA THR A 32 -11.58 -1.09 16.71
C THR A 32 -12.61 0.00 16.91
N LEU A 33 -12.72 0.93 15.98
CA LEU A 33 -13.90 1.78 15.85
C LEU A 33 -14.94 1.04 15.02
N GLY A 34 -16.21 1.03 15.44
CA GLY A 34 -17.34 0.22 14.95
C GLY A 34 -17.70 0.27 13.46
N MET A 35 -16.74 0.46 12.56
CA MET A 35 -16.88 0.50 11.10
C MET A 35 -16.06 -0.58 10.37
N GLY A 36 -15.53 -1.60 11.07
CA GLY A 36 -14.73 -2.66 10.44
C GLY A 36 -13.37 -2.20 9.87
N ILE A 37 -12.81 -1.09 10.38
CA ILE A 37 -11.49 -0.59 10.03
C ILE A 37 -10.49 -1.05 11.08
N GLU A 38 -9.43 -1.75 10.64
CA GLU A 38 -8.30 -2.13 11.49
C GLU A 38 -7.16 -1.10 11.35
N PHE A 39 -6.61 -0.66 12.46
CA PHE A 39 -5.50 0.30 12.53
C PHE A 39 -4.20 -0.42 12.88
N HIS A 40 -3.16 -0.24 12.05
CA HIS A 40 -1.85 -0.85 12.25
C HIS A 40 -0.78 0.25 12.27
N LYS A 41 -0.17 0.49 13.44
CA LYS A 41 0.93 1.46 13.56
C LYS A 41 2.11 1.07 12.67
N VAL A 42 2.63 2.04 11.92
CA VAL A 42 3.65 1.84 10.90
C VAL A 42 4.83 2.77 11.15
N GLY A 43 6.05 2.24 11.04
CA GLY A 43 7.28 3.04 11.10
C GLY A 43 7.78 3.46 9.71
N ALA A 44 7.44 2.71 8.67
CA ALA A 44 7.70 3.06 7.28
C ALA A 44 6.75 2.33 6.33
N PHE A 45 6.42 2.94 5.20
CA PHE A 45 5.77 2.28 4.07
C PHE A 45 6.78 2.02 2.97
N GLU A 46 6.77 0.81 2.40
CA GLU A 46 7.43 0.50 1.14
C GLU A 46 6.36 0.31 0.06
N LEU A 47 6.48 1.04 -1.04
CA LEU A 47 5.63 0.87 -2.22
C LEU A 47 6.47 0.31 -3.35
N ARG A 48 6.21 -0.95 -3.72
CA ARG A 48 6.81 -1.61 -4.87
C ARG A 48 5.93 -1.45 -6.08
N LYS A 49 6.55 -1.20 -7.23
CA LYS A 49 5.89 -1.13 -8.53
C LYS A 49 6.57 -2.12 -9.47
N TYR A 50 5.83 -3.09 -9.94
CA TYR A 50 6.26 -4.04 -10.97
C TYR A 50 5.63 -3.67 -12.29
N SER A 51 6.43 -3.39 -13.32
CA SER A 51 5.98 -3.20 -14.69
C SER A 51 6.08 -4.54 -15.43
N LEU A 52 5.03 -4.90 -16.12
CA LEU A 52 4.85 -6.21 -16.76
C LEU A 52 4.60 -6.04 -18.27
N LYS A 53 5.13 -6.94 -19.09
CA LYS A 53 4.94 -6.94 -20.54
C LYS A 53 3.81 -7.85 -21.01
N ASN A 54 3.46 -8.86 -20.22
CA ASN A 54 2.50 -9.89 -20.63
C ASN A 54 1.86 -10.59 -19.43
N MET A 55 0.84 -11.38 -19.73
CA MET A 55 0.06 -12.12 -18.71
C MET A 55 0.89 -13.21 -18.01
N ALA A 56 1.89 -13.81 -18.70
CA ALA A 56 2.73 -14.83 -18.05
C ALA A 56 3.57 -14.24 -16.91
N GLN A 57 4.08 -13.02 -17.08
CA GLN A 57 4.74 -12.27 -15.99
C GLN A 57 3.77 -11.96 -14.86
N ALA A 58 2.54 -11.54 -15.18
CA ALA A 58 1.52 -11.28 -14.17
C ALA A 58 1.19 -12.52 -13.35
N GLU A 59 0.99 -13.65 -13.99
CA GLU A 59 0.71 -14.94 -13.33
C GLU A 59 1.88 -15.36 -12.42
N MET A 60 3.11 -15.31 -12.94
CA MET A 60 4.31 -15.65 -12.16
C MET A 60 4.47 -14.75 -10.95
N LEU A 61 4.29 -13.43 -11.11
CA LEU A 61 4.36 -12.47 -10.00
C LEU A 61 3.26 -12.73 -8.97
N HIS A 62 2.01 -12.98 -9.40
CA HIS A 62 0.90 -13.26 -8.48
C HIS A 62 1.14 -14.54 -7.68
N ASN A 63 1.59 -15.61 -8.32
CA ASN A 63 1.89 -16.87 -7.64
C ASN A 63 3.03 -16.66 -6.62
N TYR A 64 4.09 -15.96 -6.99
CA TYR A 64 5.18 -15.60 -6.08
C TYR A 64 4.70 -14.78 -4.89
N LEU A 65 3.95 -13.70 -5.13
CA LEU A 65 3.42 -12.86 -4.04
C LEU A 65 2.52 -13.65 -3.10
N LYS A 66 1.63 -14.47 -3.65
CA LYS A 66 0.65 -15.24 -2.90
C LYS A 66 1.28 -16.36 -2.07
N ASP A 67 2.15 -17.15 -2.69
CA ASP A 67 2.59 -18.44 -2.12
C ASP A 67 3.94 -18.34 -1.39
N ALA A 68 4.81 -17.39 -1.76
CA ALA A 68 6.15 -17.21 -1.21
C ALA A 68 6.32 -15.91 -0.43
N PHE A 69 6.15 -14.76 -1.08
CA PHE A 69 6.50 -13.46 -0.51
C PHE A 69 5.63 -13.09 0.70
N ILE A 70 4.31 -12.97 0.50
CA ILE A 70 3.40 -12.47 1.56
C ILE A 70 3.39 -13.37 2.80
N PRO A 71 3.31 -14.71 2.69
CA PRO A 71 3.34 -15.56 3.87
C PRO A 71 4.60 -15.41 4.71
N VAL A 72 5.76 -15.32 4.06
CA VAL A 72 7.05 -15.19 4.78
C VAL A 72 7.25 -13.77 5.31
N ALA A 73 6.93 -12.74 4.53
CA ALA A 73 7.01 -11.35 4.99
C ALA A 73 6.13 -11.09 6.23
N LYS A 74 4.95 -11.70 6.30
CA LYS A 74 4.07 -11.66 7.50
C LYS A 74 4.74 -12.31 8.72
N LYS A 75 5.38 -13.46 8.56
CA LYS A 75 6.14 -14.12 9.65
C LYS A 75 7.30 -13.23 10.14
N LEU A 76 7.86 -12.40 9.25
CA LEU A 76 8.89 -11.41 9.56
C LEU A 76 8.33 -10.10 10.15
N GLY A 77 7.02 -10.02 10.35
CA GLY A 77 6.35 -8.89 10.99
C GLY A 77 5.96 -7.75 10.05
N CYS A 78 5.95 -7.99 8.73
CA CYS A 78 5.44 -7.03 7.75
C CYS A 78 3.94 -7.30 7.48
N GLY A 79 3.15 -6.24 7.36
CA GLY A 79 1.74 -6.37 6.96
C GLY A 79 0.77 -5.61 7.85
N PRO A 80 -0.49 -5.57 7.39
CA PRO A 80 -1.06 -6.27 6.22
C PRO A 80 -0.52 -5.73 4.89
N ILE A 81 -0.13 -6.64 3.98
CA ILE A 81 0.43 -6.30 2.67
C ILE A 81 -0.72 -6.18 1.67
N GLY A 82 -0.76 -5.06 0.94
CA GLY A 82 -1.70 -4.82 -0.15
C GLY A 82 -1.10 -5.11 -1.52
N VAL A 83 -1.87 -5.76 -2.41
CA VAL A 83 -1.51 -5.96 -3.82
C VAL A 83 -2.60 -5.36 -4.68
N PHE A 84 -2.22 -4.49 -5.62
CA PHE A 84 -3.16 -3.70 -6.40
C PHE A 84 -2.79 -3.71 -7.88
N GLU A 85 -3.82 -3.81 -8.73
CA GLU A 85 -3.73 -3.73 -10.19
C GLU A 85 -4.52 -2.53 -10.70
N GLN A 86 -4.17 -2.06 -11.89
CA GLN A 86 -4.93 -1.00 -12.54
C GLN A 86 -6.33 -1.48 -12.95
N VAL A 87 -7.32 -0.61 -12.77
CA VAL A 87 -8.70 -0.85 -13.23
C VAL A 87 -8.80 -0.50 -14.72
N ASN A 88 -9.65 -1.22 -15.46
CA ASN A 88 -9.99 -0.97 -16.86
C ASN A 88 -8.85 -1.13 -17.88
N HIS A 89 -7.89 -1.99 -17.59
CA HIS A 89 -6.91 -2.44 -18.56
C HIS A 89 -7.22 -3.87 -19.01
N THR A 90 -7.12 -4.12 -20.30
CA THR A 90 -7.27 -5.45 -20.88
C THR A 90 -6.11 -6.36 -20.51
N GLU A 91 -4.94 -5.75 -20.27
CA GLU A 91 -3.72 -6.43 -19.85
C GLU A 91 -3.19 -5.82 -18.53
N ILE A 92 -2.66 -6.67 -17.66
CA ILE A 92 -2.02 -6.23 -16.42
C ILE A 92 -0.62 -5.74 -16.77
N GLN A 93 -0.43 -4.42 -16.77
CA GLN A 93 0.86 -3.81 -17.08
C GLN A 93 1.62 -3.37 -15.83
N VAL A 94 0.92 -3.10 -14.73
CA VAL A 94 1.52 -2.62 -13.48
C VAL A 94 0.83 -3.27 -12.29
N VAL A 95 1.66 -3.81 -11.37
CA VAL A 95 1.23 -4.29 -10.06
C VAL A 95 1.92 -3.46 -8.99
N HIS A 96 1.13 -2.87 -8.07
CA HIS A 96 1.66 -2.19 -6.90
C HIS A 96 1.54 -3.09 -5.67
N VAL A 97 2.60 -3.10 -4.84
CA VAL A 97 2.61 -3.83 -3.56
C VAL A 97 2.94 -2.85 -2.45
N LEU A 98 1.98 -2.62 -1.56
CA LEU A 98 2.15 -1.78 -0.36
C LEU A 98 2.55 -2.67 0.81
N ILE A 99 3.69 -2.38 1.41
CA ILE A 99 4.27 -3.14 2.52
C ILE A 99 4.46 -2.18 3.69
N PRO A 100 3.65 -2.27 4.75
CA PRO A 100 3.90 -1.56 5.99
C PRO A 100 4.99 -2.28 6.80
N HIS A 101 5.94 -1.50 7.29
CA HIS A 101 7.03 -1.93 8.14
C HIS A 101 6.92 -1.32 9.54
N ARG A 102 7.31 -2.07 10.57
CA ARG A 102 7.33 -1.55 11.95
C ARG A 102 8.40 -0.47 12.17
N SER A 103 9.45 -0.48 11.35
CA SER A 103 10.54 0.51 11.37
C SER A 103 11.24 0.54 10.02
N VAL A 104 12.02 1.59 9.77
CA VAL A 104 12.90 1.71 8.60
C VAL A 104 13.89 0.53 8.55
N ALA A 105 14.43 0.10 9.69
CA ALA A 105 15.36 -1.03 9.76
C ALA A 105 14.74 -2.32 9.21
N THR A 106 13.47 -2.60 9.53
CA THR A 106 12.79 -3.79 9.01
C THR A 106 12.58 -3.75 7.50
N ALA A 107 12.48 -2.57 6.89
CA ALA A 107 12.40 -2.43 5.44
C ALA A 107 13.74 -2.82 4.77
N PHE A 108 14.86 -2.37 5.31
CA PHE A 108 16.19 -2.75 4.79
C PHE A 108 16.51 -4.24 4.98
N GLU A 109 16.07 -4.84 6.08
CA GLU A 109 16.35 -6.25 6.39
C GLU A 109 15.46 -7.23 5.62
N LEU A 110 14.29 -6.80 5.13
CA LEU A 110 13.29 -7.69 4.56
C LEU A 110 13.85 -8.56 3.43
N ASN A 111 14.47 -7.95 2.43
CA ASN A 111 14.98 -8.68 1.27
C ASN A 111 16.09 -9.67 1.66
N GLN A 112 16.97 -9.30 2.62
CA GLN A 112 18.00 -10.19 3.13
C GLN A 112 17.39 -11.40 3.85
N LYS A 113 16.41 -11.17 4.73
CA LYS A 113 15.73 -12.25 5.46
C LYS A 113 14.95 -13.17 4.52
N LEU A 114 14.31 -12.63 3.48
CA LEU A 114 13.63 -13.41 2.44
C LEU A 114 14.62 -14.30 1.68
N SER A 115 15.77 -13.78 1.29
CA SER A 115 16.79 -14.55 0.57
C SER A 115 17.41 -15.70 1.39
N GLN A 116 17.30 -15.65 2.70
CA GLN A 116 17.76 -16.69 3.65
C GLN A 116 16.64 -17.66 4.07
N SER A 117 15.39 -17.35 3.74
CA SER A 117 14.25 -18.20 4.11
C SER A 117 14.08 -19.37 3.16
N LYS A 118 14.31 -20.59 3.68
CA LYS A 118 14.09 -21.83 2.91
C LYS A 118 12.68 -21.90 2.34
N GLU A 119 11.65 -21.61 3.14
CA GLU A 119 10.25 -21.60 2.70
C GLU A 119 10.03 -20.61 1.53
N HIS A 120 10.61 -19.42 1.61
CA HIS A 120 10.46 -18.41 0.57
C HIS A 120 11.15 -18.85 -0.73
N LEU A 121 12.35 -19.43 -0.64
CA LEU A 121 13.11 -19.89 -1.80
C LEU A 121 12.44 -21.10 -2.48
N GLU A 122 11.94 -22.06 -1.70
CA GLU A 122 11.26 -23.25 -2.23
C GLU A 122 9.94 -22.89 -2.89
N LYS A 123 9.08 -22.11 -2.23
CA LYS A 123 7.77 -21.73 -2.78
C LYS A 123 7.85 -20.70 -3.91
N GLY A 124 8.90 -19.88 -3.92
CA GLY A 124 9.16 -18.89 -4.95
C GLY A 124 10.12 -19.34 -6.05
N GLU A 125 10.42 -20.63 -6.15
CA GLU A 125 11.47 -21.16 -7.02
C GLU A 125 11.34 -20.68 -8.49
N ALA A 126 10.14 -20.73 -9.05
CA ALA A 126 9.89 -20.31 -10.43
C ALA A 126 10.25 -18.83 -10.67
N PHE A 127 9.98 -17.97 -9.68
CA PHE A 127 10.32 -16.54 -9.73
C PHE A 127 11.83 -16.32 -9.57
N TRP A 128 12.48 -17.01 -8.62
CA TRP A 128 13.89 -16.84 -8.30
C TRP A 128 14.83 -17.43 -9.34
N LYS A 129 14.44 -18.54 -9.98
CA LYS A 129 15.22 -19.22 -11.03
C LYS A 129 14.84 -18.79 -12.45
N ALA A 130 13.97 -17.77 -12.58
CA ALA A 130 13.60 -17.24 -13.88
C ALA A 130 14.84 -16.76 -14.65
N THR A 131 14.89 -17.11 -15.94
CA THR A 131 15.98 -16.69 -16.84
C THR A 131 15.64 -15.37 -17.51
N PRO A 132 16.59 -14.69 -18.17
CA PRO A 132 16.29 -13.47 -18.92
C PRO A 132 15.19 -13.64 -19.99
N ALA A 133 15.05 -14.86 -20.55
CA ALA A 133 14.02 -15.16 -21.55
C ALA A 133 12.60 -15.21 -20.96
N ASN A 134 12.47 -15.56 -19.68
CA ASN A 134 11.20 -15.64 -18.96
C ASN A 134 11.23 -14.82 -17.67
N ALA A 135 11.83 -13.62 -17.72
CA ALA A 135 11.93 -12.72 -16.59
C ALA A 135 10.54 -12.45 -15.97
N PRO A 136 10.43 -12.42 -14.62
CA PRO A 136 9.13 -12.33 -13.93
C PRO A 136 8.51 -10.93 -13.97
N TYR A 137 9.23 -9.93 -14.43
CA TYR A 137 8.80 -8.55 -14.64
C TYR A 137 9.73 -7.87 -15.65
N ASP A 138 9.30 -6.73 -16.20
CA ASP A 138 10.16 -5.88 -17.04
C ASP A 138 10.97 -4.90 -16.18
N ARG A 139 10.30 -4.22 -15.25
CA ARG A 139 10.91 -3.26 -14.32
C ARG A 139 10.38 -3.49 -12.91
N TYR A 140 11.25 -3.19 -11.96
CA TYR A 140 10.93 -3.18 -10.54
C TYR A 140 11.45 -1.89 -9.91
N GLU A 141 10.56 -1.17 -9.27
CA GLU A 141 10.85 0.07 -8.54
C GLU A 141 10.37 -0.10 -7.10
N SER A 142 11.10 0.48 -6.16
CA SER A 142 10.69 0.52 -4.75
C SER A 142 10.92 1.92 -4.18
N SER A 143 9.92 2.43 -3.46
CA SER A 143 9.99 3.69 -2.74
C SER A 143 9.76 3.46 -1.26
N LEU A 144 10.60 4.05 -0.41
CA LEU A 144 10.46 4.02 1.05
C LEU A 144 9.94 5.39 1.52
N MET A 145 8.87 5.35 2.32
CA MET A 145 8.14 6.54 2.76
C MET A 145 8.02 6.58 4.29
N SER A 146 8.14 7.79 4.84
CA SER A 146 7.77 8.08 6.24
C SER A 146 6.26 8.31 6.33
N PRO A 147 5.54 7.67 7.27
CA PRO A 147 4.15 7.98 7.51
C PRO A 147 3.96 9.45 7.91
N PHE A 148 2.81 10.03 7.58
CA PHE A 148 2.44 11.36 8.05
C PHE A 148 2.09 11.33 9.54
N HIS A 149 2.39 12.43 10.26
CA HIS A 149 2.04 12.53 11.68
C HIS A 149 0.53 12.48 11.95
N GLY A 150 -0.27 13.05 11.05
CA GLY A 150 -1.73 13.00 11.12
C GLY A 150 -2.33 11.61 10.85
N MET A 151 -1.52 10.68 10.31
CA MET A 151 -1.91 9.30 10.06
C MET A 151 -0.67 8.40 10.03
N ASP A 152 -0.15 8.04 11.21
CA ASP A 152 1.04 7.19 11.40
C ASP A 152 0.73 5.68 11.37
N HIS A 153 -0.38 5.32 10.77
CA HIS A 153 -0.90 3.97 10.72
C HIS A 153 -1.48 3.63 9.34
N LEU A 154 -1.66 2.33 9.10
CA LEU A 154 -2.39 1.83 7.95
C LEU A 154 -3.85 1.57 8.34
N GLU A 155 -4.79 2.06 7.54
CA GLU A 155 -6.20 1.71 7.65
C GLU A 155 -6.57 0.67 6.61
N THR A 156 -6.99 -0.50 7.08
CA THR A 156 -7.42 -1.59 6.20
C THR A 156 -8.95 -1.58 6.11
N PRO A 157 -9.52 -1.29 4.93
CA PRO A 157 -10.96 -1.30 4.77
C PRO A 157 -11.53 -2.73 4.86
N ASP A 158 -12.83 -2.85 5.15
CA ASP A 158 -13.52 -4.13 5.08
C ASP A 158 -13.32 -4.78 3.71
N VAL A 159 -12.88 -6.04 3.72
CA VAL A 159 -12.57 -6.84 2.53
C VAL A 159 -13.74 -7.69 2.05
N LYS A 160 -14.92 -7.58 2.66
CA LYS A 160 -16.11 -8.38 2.31
C LYS A 160 -16.72 -7.98 0.95
N SER A 161 -16.50 -6.74 0.51
CA SER A 161 -16.98 -6.22 -0.76
C SER A 161 -15.84 -5.81 -1.69
N GLN A 162 -16.08 -5.80 -2.99
CA GLN A 162 -15.16 -5.20 -3.96
C GLN A 162 -15.04 -3.71 -3.66
N ARG A 163 -13.83 -3.16 -3.86
CA ARG A 163 -13.52 -1.75 -3.63
C ARG A 163 -12.57 -1.24 -4.69
N ILE A 164 -12.62 0.07 -4.89
CA ILE A 164 -11.66 0.81 -5.71
C ILE A 164 -10.65 1.48 -4.79
N PHE A 165 -9.41 1.46 -5.20
CA PHE A 165 -8.31 2.16 -4.54
C PHE A 165 -7.74 3.21 -5.49
N GLU A 166 -7.53 4.41 -4.98
CA GLU A 166 -6.94 5.52 -5.71
C GLU A 166 -5.56 5.82 -5.13
N LEU A 167 -4.51 5.56 -5.89
CA LEU A 167 -3.12 5.91 -5.55
C LEU A 167 -2.78 7.25 -6.18
N ARG A 168 -2.32 8.20 -5.37
CA ARG A 168 -1.93 9.54 -5.81
C ARG A 168 -0.52 9.86 -5.34
N THR A 169 0.29 10.39 -6.24
CA THR A 169 1.61 10.94 -5.93
C THR A 169 1.64 12.41 -6.30
N TYR A 170 2.10 13.24 -5.39
CA TYR A 170 2.29 14.68 -5.60
C TYR A 170 3.77 15.01 -5.54
N GLU A 171 4.32 15.36 -6.69
CA GLU A 171 5.68 15.87 -6.82
C GLU A 171 5.70 17.38 -6.50
N SER A 172 6.77 17.83 -5.85
CA SER A 172 6.98 19.24 -5.54
C SER A 172 8.23 19.74 -6.22
N HIS A 173 8.25 21.02 -6.58
CA HIS A 173 9.37 21.62 -7.30
C HIS A 173 10.62 21.86 -6.42
N ASN A 174 10.51 21.76 -5.10
CA ASN A 174 11.61 21.77 -4.12
C ASN A 174 11.15 21.24 -2.76
N ASP A 175 12.11 20.98 -1.85
CA ASP A 175 11.86 20.40 -0.52
C ASP A 175 10.93 21.27 0.33
N ARG A 176 11.09 22.61 0.29
CA ARG A 176 10.22 23.52 1.06
C ARG A 176 8.75 23.40 0.64
N ALA A 177 8.49 23.29 -0.66
CA ALA A 177 7.13 23.08 -1.17
C ALA A 177 6.59 21.71 -0.76
N GLY A 178 7.44 20.68 -0.81
CA GLY A 178 7.11 19.33 -0.34
C GLY A 178 6.73 19.31 1.14
N PHE A 179 7.55 19.91 2.02
CA PHE A 179 7.25 20.00 3.46
C PHE A 179 5.95 20.76 3.73
N LYS A 180 5.75 21.92 3.08
CA LYS A 180 4.49 22.67 3.23
C LYS A 180 3.27 21.85 2.82
N LYS A 181 3.39 21.03 1.76
CA LYS A 181 2.30 20.18 1.32
C LYS A 181 1.99 19.07 2.35
N VAL A 182 3.02 18.44 2.91
CA VAL A 182 2.87 17.46 4.01
C VAL A 182 2.24 18.11 5.25
N ASP A 183 2.68 19.31 5.62
CA ASP A 183 2.11 20.05 6.75
C ASP A 183 0.63 20.35 6.54
N MET A 184 0.23 20.74 5.33
CA MET A 184 -1.17 21.01 5.00
C MET A 184 -2.05 19.76 5.21
N PHE A 185 -1.58 18.58 4.80
CA PHE A 185 -2.26 17.33 5.10
C PHE A 185 -2.38 17.06 6.60
N ASN A 186 -1.29 17.24 7.34
CA ASN A 186 -1.25 17.00 8.78
C ASN A 186 -2.11 18.00 9.60
N ILE A 187 -2.24 19.25 9.14
CA ILE A 187 -3.00 20.29 9.84
C ILE A 187 -4.51 20.13 9.66
N GLY A 188 -4.98 19.63 8.48
CA GLY A 188 -6.42 19.60 8.26
C GLY A 188 -6.90 18.83 7.03
N GLU A 189 -6.10 18.65 5.98
CA GLU A 189 -6.58 18.02 4.74
C GLU A 189 -7.04 16.57 4.96
N ILE A 190 -6.37 15.81 5.85
CA ILE A 190 -6.76 14.43 6.19
C ILE A 190 -8.15 14.39 6.83
N ASP A 191 -8.44 15.30 7.75
CA ASP A 191 -9.76 15.39 8.40
C ASP A 191 -10.85 15.82 7.41
N LEU A 192 -10.53 16.76 6.53
CA LEU A 192 -11.44 17.18 5.47
C LEU A 192 -11.72 16.03 4.46
N PHE A 193 -10.72 15.18 4.17
CA PHE A 193 -10.93 13.97 3.39
C PHE A 193 -11.97 13.06 4.04
N ARG A 194 -11.80 12.76 5.32
CA ARG A 194 -12.74 11.91 6.07
C ARG A 194 -14.15 12.50 6.11
N LYS A 195 -14.28 13.81 6.37
CA LYS A 195 -15.54 14.56 6.38
C LYS A 195 -16.26 14.49 5.03
N ALA A 196 -15.50 14.46 3.93
CA ALA A 196 -16.05 14.37 2.58
C ALA A 196 -16.41 12.93 2.14
N GLY A 197 -15.90 11.90 2.86
CA GLY A 197 -16.08 10.49 2.48
C GLY A 197 -14.93 9.94 1.62
N LEU A 198 -13.81 10.68 1.55
CA LEU A 198 -12.56 10.20 1.00
C LEU A 198 -11.89 9.35 2.08
N ASN A 199 -11.93 8.02 1.95
CA ASN A 199 -11.48 7.12 3.02
C ASN A 199 -10.00 6.79 2.87
N PRO A 200 -9.13 7.29 3.78
CA PRO A 200 -7.69 7.02 3.72
C PRO A 200 -7.33 5.54 3.91
N VAL A 201 -6.25 5.12 3.28
CA VAL A 201 -5.56 3.84 3.53
C VAL A 201 -4.19 4.10 4.13
N PHE A 202 -3.42 5.01 3.54
CA PHE A 202 -2.13 5.49 4.06
C PHE A 202 -1.76 6.85 3.47
N PHE A 203 -0.87 7.57 4.16
CA PHE A 203 -0.14 8.74 3.66
C PHE A 203 1.34 8.57 3.95
N GLY A 204 2.20 8.86 2.97
CA GLY A 204 3.64 8.75 3.14
C GLY A 204 4.41 9.83 2.38
N GLN A 205 5.42 10.41 3.03
CA GLN A 205 6.42 11.23 2.38
C GLN A 205 7.57 10.36 1.91
N THR A 206 7.89 10.38 0.62
CA THR A 206 8.98 9.58 0.08
C THR A 206 10.32 10.10 0.57
N ILE A 207 11.10 9.20 1.20
CA ILE A 207 12.45 9.48 1.70
C ILE A 207 13.49 8.94 0.71
N ILE A 208 13.24 7.74 0.18
CA ILE A 208 14.10 7.06 -0.80
C ILE A 208 13.20 6.58 -1.94
N GLY A 209 13.51 7.01 -3.16
CA GLY A 209 12.72 6.67 -4.34
C GLY A 209 13.04 7.62 -5.51
N SER A 210 12.21 7.56 -6.55
CA SER A 210 12.30 8.44 -7.71
C SER A 210 11.45 9.70 -7.56
N HIS A 211 11.72 10.73 -8.37
CA HIS A 211 10.92 11.95 -8.48
C HIS A 211 10.76 12.73 -7.17
N LEU A 212 11.82 12.79 -6.36
CA LEU A 212 11.85 13.55 -5.11
C LEU A 212 11.94 15.07 -5.36
N PRO A 213 11.37 15.89 -4.47
CA PRO A 213 10.58 15.53 -3.31
C PRO A 213 9.13 15.21 -3.70
N ASN A 214 8.56 14.15 -3.13
CA ASN A 214 7.17 13.81 -3.34
C ASN A 214 6.53 13.18 -2.10
N LEU A 215 5.20 13.15 -2.11
CA LEU A 215 4.38 12.38 -1.19
C LEU A 215 3.44 11.46 -1.97
N THR A 216 3.09 10.35 -1.38
CA THR A 216 2.15 9.38 -1.95
C THR A 216 1.12 8.97 -0.91
N TYR A 217 -0.13 8.87 -1.33
CA TYR A 217 -1.21 8.39 -0.49
C TYR A 217 -2.20 7.52 -1.25
N MET A 218 -2.99 6.78 -0.52
CA MET A 218 -4.04 5.93 -1.09
C MET A 218 -5.36 6.17 -0.37
N LEU A 219 -6.41 6.26 -1.16
CA LEU A 219 -7.79 6.35 -0.73
C LEU A 219 -8.57 5.12 -1.22
N THR A 220 -9.71 4.82 -0.59
CA THR A 220 -10.56 3.70 -0.99
C THR A 220 -12.03 4.08 -1.03
N TYR A 221 -12.77 3.48 -1.97
CA TYR A 221 -14.19 3.73 -2.20
C TYR A 221 -14.92 2.42 -2.52
N PRO A 222 -16.22 2.35 -2.22
CA PRO A 222 -17.04 1.22 -2.67
C PRO A 222 -17.04 1.05 -4.18
N ASP A 223 -17.18 2.16 -4.92
CA ASP A 223 -17.29 2.22 -6.38
C ASP A 223 -16.90 3.61 -6.92
N MET A 224 -16.99 3.80 -8.24
CA MET A 224 -16.68 5.06 -8.90
C MET A 224 -17.69 6.18 -8.61
N ALA A 225 -18.96 5.85 -8.38
CA ALA A 225 -19.96 6.86 -8.05
C ALA A 225 -19.68 7.48 -6.67
N ALA A 226 -19.32 6.65 -5.70
CA ALA A 226 -18.89 7.10 -4.37
C ALA A 226 -17.60 7.95 -4.44
N HIS A 227 -16.62 7.54 -5.27
CA HIS A 227 -15.42 8.32 -5.53
C HIS A 227 -15.75 9.72 -6.03
N ASP A 228 -16.54 9.83 -7.11
CA ASP A 228 -16.86 11.11 -7.76
C ASP A 228 -17.68 12.03 -6.82
N ALA A 229 -18.62 11.46 -6.06
CA ALA A 229 -19.40 12.21 -5.08
C ALA A 229 -18.53 12.75 -3.93
N ALA A 230 -17.62 11.96 -3.40
CA ALA A 230 -16.72 12.37 -2.32
C ALA A 230 -15.77 13.48 -2.76
N TRP A 231 -15.16 13.36 -3.94
CA TRP A 231 -14.29 14.42 -4.50
C TRP A 231 -15.05 15.72 -4.76
N LYS A 232 -16.27 15.64 -5.31
CA LYS A 232 -17.12 16.81 -5.51
C LYS A 232 -17.42 17.53 -4.19
N LYS A 233 -17.74 16.76 -3.14
CA LYS A 233 -18.01 17.30 -1.80
C LYS A 233 -16.76 17.96 -1.20
N PHE A 234 -15.59 17.33 -1.31
CA PHE A 234 -14.31 17.85 -0.81
C PHE A 234 -13.94 19.19 -1.48
N ILE A 235 -13.98 19.26 -2.82
CA ILE A 235 -13.62 20.47 -3.57
C ILE A 235 -14.58 21.64 -3.25
N ALA A 236 -15.84 21.35 -2.94
CA ALA A 236 -16.84 22.36 -2.59
C ALA A 236 -16.72 22.85 -1.13
N ASP A 237 -16.00 22.16 -0.25
CA ASP A 237 -15.91 22.46 1.17
C ASP A 237 -15.24 23.83 1.40
N PRO A 238 -15.89 24.76 2.16
CA PRO A 238 -15.30 26.07 2.45
C PRO A 238 -14.01 26.02 3.26
N GLU A 239 -13.85 24.99 4.13
CA GLU A 239 -12.65 24.81 4.93
C GLU A 239 -11.46 24.40 4.04
N TRP A 240 -11.70 23.54 3.03
CA TRP A 240 -10.71 23.22 2.03
C TRP A 240 -10.22 24.48 1.28
N LYS A 241 -11.15 25.35 0.85
CA LYS A 241 -10.80 26.60 0.13
C LYS A 241 -9.99 27.60 0.98
N LYS A 242 -10.05 27.50 2.32
CA LYS A 242 -9.21 28.31 3.21
C LYS A 242 -7.84 27.68 3.46
N LEU A 243 -7.74 26.34 3.41
CA LEU A 243 -6.53 25.60 3.66
C LEU A 243 -5.61 25.55 2.42
N SER A 244 -6.18 25.48 1.23
CA SER A 244 -5.47 25.39 -0.06
C SER A 244 -5.06 26.75 -0.60
#